data_e6d938d647b11568cb07b1b087c8f9fe
#
_entry.id   e6d938d647b11568cb07b1b087c8f9fe
#
_cell.length_a   1.000
_cell.length_b   1.000
_cell.length_c   1.000
_cell.angle_alpha   90.00
_cell.angle_beta   90.00
_cell.angle_gamma   90.00
#
_symmetry.space_group_name_H-M   'P 1'
#
loop_
_entity.id
_entity.type
_entity.pdbx_description
1 polymer ?
#
loop_
_entity_poly.entity_id
_entity_poly.type
_entity_poly.pdbx_seq_one_letter_code
_entity_poly.pdbx_strand_id
1 'polypeptide(L)'
;MEFVDGLNIEEFVYSHLSPIQGTFVPDLLGSLRLQRPFPYDGIAEIVHLMCMGFAGRTLARQHALDRCQMIQQAEISLQAIHNLGVLHSDPIPGNMTWNEQNRCVMFIDFERSTLPNQRRMLLGIISFTP
;
A
#
# COMPACT_ATOMS: atom_id res chain seq x y z
N MET A 1 -0.70 15.45 -14.64
CA MET A 1 -0.34 14.04 -14.67
C MET A 1 -1.58 13.17 -14.54
N GLU A 2 -1.75 12.25 -15.41
CA GLU A 2 -2.89 11.37 -15.38
C GLU A 2 -2.59 10.10 -14.63
N PHE A 3 -3.47 9.69 -13.74
CA PHE A 3 -3.44 8.39 -13.13
C PHE A 3 -4.36 7.49 -13.93
N VAL A 4 -3.79 6.73 -14.83
CA VAL A 4 -4.54 5.88 -15.72
C VAL A 4 -4.64 4.44 -15.23
N ASP A 5 -3.92 4.10 -14.19
CA ASP A 5 -3.92 2.75 -13.65
C ASP A 5 -3.67 2.77 -12.13
N GLY A 6 -3.87 1.63 -11.49
CA GLY A 6 -3.71 1.47 -10.07
C GLY A 6 -2.27 1.65 -9.58
N LEU A 7 -1.29 1.36 -10.43
CA LEU A 7 0.11 1.51 -10.06
C LEU A 7 0.48 2.97 -9.82
N ASN A 8 -0.05 3.88 -10.63
CA ASN A 8 0.19 5.29 -10.42
C ASN A 8 -0.42 5.79 -9.11
N ILE A 9 -1.61 5.32 -8.79
CA ILE A 9 -2.27 5.64 -7.52
C ILE A 9 -1.46 5.07 -6.37
N GLU A 10 -1.02 3.84 -6.49
CA GLU A 10 -0.27 3.17 -5.44
C GLU A 10 1.06 3.87 -5.18
N GLU A 11 1.78 4.24 -6.23
CA GLU A 11 3.04 4.96 -6.08
C GLU A 11 2.84 6.28 -5.36
N PHE A 12 1.81 7.01 -5.70
CA PHE A 12 1.47 8.27 -5.04
C PHE A 12 1.19 8.06 -3.55
N VAL A 13 0.45 7.01 -3.22
CA VAL A 13 0.13 6.69 -1.82
C VAL A 13 1.38 6.32 -1.04
N TYR A 14 2.26 5.48 -1.60
CA TYR A 14 3.52 5.15 -0.93
C TYR A 14 4.37 6.38 -0.67
N SER A 15 4.42 7.29 -1.63
CA SER A 15 5.16 8.55 -1.45
C SER A 15 4.57 9.37 -0.30
N HIS A 16 3.25 9.39 -0.19
CA HIS A 16 2.57 10.08 0.91
C HIS A 16 2.86 9.41 2.26
N LEU A 17 3.10 8.11 2.27
CA LEU A 17 3.39 7.35 3.47
C LEU A 17 4.89 7.31 3.80
N SER A 18 5.69 8.18 3.20
CA SER A 18 7.13 8.16 3.41
C SER A 18 7.57 8.18 4.88
N PRO A 19 6.88 8.88 5.80
CA PRO A 19 7.29 8.86 7.21
C PRO A 19 7.25 7.49 7.87
N ILE A 20 6.45 6.55 7.36
CA ILE A 20 6.31 5.22 7.95
C ILE A 20 6.82 4.11 7.03
N GLN A 21 7.47 4.45 5.92
CA GLN A 21 8.13 3.45 5.09
C GLN A 21 9.22 2.75 5.89
N GLY A 22 9.31 1.44 5.70
CA GLY A 22 10.25 0.62 6.45
C GLY A 22 9.75 0.17 7.81
N THR A 23 8.63 0.72 8.29
CA THR A 23 8.04 0.33 9.58
C THR A 23 6.68 -0.33 9.37
N PHE A 24 5.69 0.42 8.92
CA PHE A 24 4.33 -0.09 8.76
C PHE A 24 3.95 -0.33 7.30
N VAL A 25 4.77 0.13 6.40
CA VAL A 25 4.68 -0.16 4.96
C VAL A 25 6.10 -0.38 4.45
N PRO A 26 6.27 -1.15 3.37
CA PRO A 26 7.63 -1.36 2.83
C PRO A 26 8.21 -0.07 2.25
N ASP A 27 9.54 -0.02 2.18
CA ASP A 27 10.23 1.08 1.54
C ASP A 27 9.95 1.08 0.04
N LEU A 28 9.63 2.23 -0.51
CA LEU A 28 9.58 2.40 -1.96
C LEU A 28 10.98 2.76 -2.43
N LEU A 29 11.63 1.81 -3.12
CA LEU A 29 13.01 1.99 -3.59
C LEU A 29 13.06 2.76 -4.90
N GLY A 30 11.98 2.72 -5.66
CA GLY A 30 11.91 3.42 -6.92
C GLY A 30 10.90 2.77 -7.84
N SER A 31 10.66 3.41 -8.96
CA SER A 31 9.78 2.86 -9.99
C SER A 31 10.38 3.15 -11.36
N LEU A 32 9.95 2.38 -12.34
CA LEU A 32 10.36 2.62 -13.71
C LEU A 32 9.25 2.24 -14.66
N ARG A 33 9.24 2.93 -15.78
CA ARG A 33 8.29 2.65 -16.86
C ARG A 33 9.02 1.87 -17.93
N LEU A 34 8.40 0.77 -18.38
CA LEU A 34 8.98 -0.04 -19.43
C LEU A 34 8.78 0.66 -20.77
N GLN A 35 9.84 0.70 -21.58
CA GLN A 35 9.75 1.22 -22.94
C GLN A 35 8.92 0.31 -23.84
N ARG A 36 8.98 -1.00 -23.57
CA ARG A 36 8.19 -2.00 -24.25
C ARG A 36 7.33 -2.72 -23.25
N PRO A 37 6.00 -2.75 -23.44
CA PRO A 37 5.14 -3.49 -22.54
C PRO A 37 5.54 -4.95 -22.44
N PHE A 38 5.49 -5.51 -21.24
CA PHE A 38 5.77 -6.92 -21.01
C PHE A 38 4.45 -7.67 -20.95
N PRO A 39 4.24 -8.68 -21.85
CA PRO A 39 3.00 -9.42 -21.83
C PRO A 39 2.87 -10.25 -20.56
N TYR A 40 1.66 -10.25 -20.00
CA TYR A 40 1.35 -10.97 -18.78
C TYR A 40 0.04 -11.72 -18.96
N ASP A 41 0.08 -13.04 -18.88
CA ASP A 41 -1.06 -13.94 -19.03
C ASP A 41 -1.86 -13.78 -20.34
N GLY A 42 -1.28 -13.15 -21.35
CA GLY A 42 -1.96 -12.94 -22.63
C GLY A 42 -3.16 -12.02 -22.59
N ILE A 43 -3.45 -11.41 -21.43
CA ILE A 43 -4.63 -10.56 -21.25
C ILE A 43 -4.24 -9.12 -20.97
N ALA A 44 -3.11 -8.91 -20.30
CA ALA A 44 -2.67 -7.59 -19.89
C ALA A 44 -1.19 -7.40 -20.23
N GLU A 45 -0.76 -6.16 -20.20
CA GLU A 45 0.64 -5.80 -20.40
C GLU A 45 1.15 -5.04 -19.19
N ILE A 46 2.36 -5.38 -18.77
CA ILE A 46 3.04 -4.64 -17.70
C ILE A 46 3.81 -3.51 -18.35
N VAL A 47 3.52 -2.29 -17.92
CA VAL A 47 4.18 -1.08 -18.43
C VAL A 47 4.92 -0.31 -17.36
N HIS A 48 4.66 -0.61 -16.09
CA HIS A 48 5.21 0.12 -14.96
C HIS A 48 5.62 -0.88 -13.87
N LEU A 49 6.78 -0.68 -13.28
CA LEU A 49 7.28 -1.50 -12.19
C LEU A 49 7.60 -0.63 -11.00
N MET A 50 7.14 -1.05 -9.83
CA MET A 50 7.53 -0.45 -8.57
C MET A 50 8.47 -1.40 -7.84
N CYS A 51 9.61 -0.88 -7.41
CA CYS A 51 10.58 -1.66 -6.66
C CYS A 51 10.47 -1.28 -5.19
N MET A 52 10.24 -2.26 -4.34
CA MET A 52 10.05 -2.04 -2.92
C MET A 52 10.94 -2.95 -2.10
N GLY A 53 11.21 -2.52 -0.88
CA GLY A 53 11.91 -3.35 0.09
C GLY A 53 11.09 -4.57 0.46
N PHE A 54 11.76 -5.56 1.04
CA PHE A 54 11.09 -6.78 1.48
C PHE A 54 10.16 -6.47 2.66
N ALA A 55 8.91 -6.85 2.53
CA ALA A 55 7.90 -6.57 3.54
C ALA A 55 7.77 -7.67 4.59
N GLY A 56 8.23 -8.87 4.29
CA GLY A 56 8.04 -10.02 5.16
C GLY A 56 7.09 -11.03 4.55
N ARG A 57 6.71 -12.02 5.34
CA ARG A 57 5.76 -13.04 4.89
C ARG A 57 4.34 -12.59 5.17
N THR A 58 3.41 -12.93 4.29
CA THR A 58 2.01 -12.60 4.52
C THR A 58 1.52 -13.25 5.81
N LEU A 59 0.59 -12.58 6.49
CA LEU A 59 0.03 -13.11 7.74
C LEU A 59 -0.67 -14.44 7.53
N ALA A 60 -1.15 -14.69 6.33
CA ALA A 60 -1.79 -15.96 6.00
C ALA A 60 -0.83 -17.16 6.10
N ARG A 61 0.49 -16.93 6.04
CA ARG A 61 1.50 -17.99 5.99
C ARG A 61 2.50 -17.98 7.13
N GLN A 62 2.51 -16.94 7.94
CA GLN A 62 3.44 -16.91 9.07
C GLN A 62 2.80 -17.55 10.30
N HIS A 63 3.65 -18.06 11.21
CA HIS A 63 3.20 -18.75 12.40
C HIS A 63 3.81 -18.21 13.69
N ALA A 64 4.48 -17.06 13.60
CA ALA A 64 5.16 -16.47 14.75
C ALA A 64 4.19 -15.81 15.74
N LEU A 65 2.99 -15.44 15.28
CA LEU A 65 1.98 -14.76 16.10
C LEU A 65 0.70 -15.59 16.15
N ASP A 66 0.02 -15.56 17.28
CA ASP A 66 -1.34 -16.05 17.35
C ASP A 66 -2.31 -15.01 16.78
N ARG A 67 -3.59 -15.41 16.70
CA ARG A 67 -4.60 -14.56 16.08
C ARG A 67 -4.78 -13.22 16.80
N CYS A 68 -4.77 -13.24 18.13
CA CYS A 68 -4.95 -12.02 18.90
C CYS A 68 -3.78 -11.07 18.71
N GLN A 69 -2.57 -11.59 18.68
CA GLN A 69 -1.38 -10.78 18.43
C GLN A 69 -1.41 -10.19 17.03
N MET A 70 -1.83 -10.96 16.03
CA MET A 70 -1.94 -10.47 14.66
C MET A 70 -2.92 -9.30 14.56
N ILE A 71 -4.07 -9.42 15.21
CA ILE A 71 -5.08 -8.36 15.19
C ILE A 71 -4.54 -7.10 15.86
N GLN A 72 -3.91 -7.24 17.02
CA GLN A 72 -3.35 -6.08 17.72
C GLN A 72 -2.28 -5.38 16.90
N GLN A 73 -1.38 -6.15 16.30
CA GLN A 73 -0.30 -5.57 15.49
C GLN A 73 -0.86 -4.94 14.22
N ALA A 74 -1.86 -5.55 13.61
CA ALA A 74 -2.49 -4.98 12.42
C ALA A 74 -3.19 -3.66 12.75
N GLU A 75 -3.85 -3.57 13.90
CA GLU A 75 -4.52 -2.34 14.32
C GLU A 75 -3.52 -1.20 14.53
N ILE A 76 -2.39 -1.49 15.14
CA ILE A 76 -1.34 -0.49 15.36
C ILE A 76 -0.86 0.06 14.02
N SER A 77 -0.57 -0.82 13.09
CA SER A 77 -0.06 -0.42 11.77
C SER A 77 -1.11 0.34 10.96
N LEU A 78 -2.35 -0.14 10.99
CA LEU A 78 -3.44 0.51 10.27
C LEU A 78 -3.72 1.90 10.82
N GLN A 79 -3.62 2.07 12.13
CA GLN A 79 -3.80 3.38 12.76
C GLN A 79 -2.71 4.35 12.32
N ALA A 80 -1.48 3.89 12.20
CA ALA A 80 -0.38 4.73 11.71
C ALA A 80 -0.64 5.20 10.27
N ILE A 81 -1.19 4.32 9.43
CA ILE A 81 -1.55 4.66 8.07
C ILE A 81 -2.70 5.68 8.06
N HIS A 82 -3.73 5.43 8.86
CA HIS A 82 -4.87 6.34 8.97
C HIS A 82 -4.47 7.71 9.49
N ASN A 83 -3.52 7.76 10.40
CA ASN A 83 -3.02 9.04 10.94
C ASN A 83 -2.40 9.92 9.87
N LEU A 84 -1.93 9.34 8.78
CA LEU A 84 -1.41 10.08 7.64
C LEU A 84 -2.50 10.37 6.60
N GLY A 85 -3.75 10.07 6.90
CA GLY A 85 -4.87 10.41 6.05
C GLY A 85 -5.14 9.41 4.93
N VAL A 86 -4.56 8.21 5.00
CA VAL A 86 -4.76 7.18 3.99
C VAL A 86 -5.74 6.13 4.50
N LEU A 87 -6.74 5.81 3.69
CA LEU A 87 -7.62 4.67 3.93
C LEU A 87 -7.20 3.55 3.00
N HIS A 88 -6.76 2.44 3.57
CA HIS A 88 -6.27 1.31 2.77
C HIS A 88 -7.38 0.67 1.94
N SER A 89 -8.53 0.46 2.54
CA SER A 89 -9.76 -0.06 1.92
C SER A 89 -9.73 -1.54 1.56
N ASP A 90 -8.65 -2.26 1.83
CA ASP A 90 -8.59 -3.71 1.56
C ASP A 90 -7.69 -4.43 2.58
N PRO A 91 -7.98 -4.28 3.89
CA PRO A 91 -7.10 -4.82 4.94
C PRO A 91 -7.36 -6.30 5.21
N ILE A 92 -7.08 -7.13 4.22
CA ILE A 92 -7.20 -8.59 4.36
C ILE A 92 -5.82 -9.19 4.68
N PRO A 93 -5.77 -10.40 5.26
CA PRO A 93 -4.48 -11.03 5.63
C PRO A 93 -3.49 -11.17 4.48
N GLY A 94 -3.98 -11.30 3.24
CA GLY A 94 -3.11 -11.36 2.08
C GLY A 94 -2.40 -10.04 1.78
N ASN A 95 -2.90 -8.93 2.31
CA ASN A 95 -2.31 -7.60 2.14
C ASN A 95 -1.58 -7.12 3.37
N MET A 96 -1.34 -8.01 4.32
CA MET A 96 -0.58 -7.73 5.53
C MET A 96 0.58 -8.71 5.60
N THR A 97 1.73 -8.21 6.02
CA THR A 97 2.91 -9.04 6.18
C THR A 97 3.47 -8.87 7.57
N TRP A 98 4.17 -9.89 8.06
CA TRP A 98 4.90 -9.81 9.32
C TRP A 98 6.35 -9.55 9.01
N ASN A 99 6.84 -8.41 9.47
CA ASN A 99 8.25 -8.08 9.36
C ASN A 99 8.95 -8.50 10.65
N GLU A 100 9.72 -9.56 10.57
CA GLU A 100 10.40 -10.12 11.75
C GLU A 100 11.47 -9.17 12.29
N GLN A 101 12.14 -8.47 11.41
CA GLN A 101 13.21 -7.57 11.81
C GLN A 101 12.70 -6.41 12.66
N ASN A 102 11.59 -5.82 12.27
CA ASN A 102 10.99 -4.69 12.99
C ASN A 102 9.90 -5.13 13.95
N ARG A 103 9.52 -6.41 13.91
CA ARG A 103 8.46 -7.00 14.73
C ARG A 103 7.15 -6.21 14.64
N CYS A 104 6.75 -5.95 13.44
CA CYS A 104 5.50 -5.23 13.17
C CYS A 104 4.84 -5.76 11.91
N VAL A 105 3.55 -5.48 11.80
CA VAL A 105 2.79 -5.77 10.59
C VAL A 105 3.01 -4.65 9.60
N MET A 106 3.30 -5.01 8.36
CA MET A 106 3.33 -4.07 7.25
C MET A 106 2.12 -4.29 6.36
N PHE A 107 1.55 -3.20 5.87
CA PHE A 107 0.49 -3.26 4.87
C PHE A 107 1.06 -3.07 3.48
N ILE A 108 0.54 -3.87 2.55
CA ILE A 108 0.91 -3.80 1.13
C ILE A 108 -0.38 -3.66 0.31
N ASP A 109 -0.22 -3.44 -0.98
CA ASP A 109 -1.33 -3.34 -1.94
C ASP A 109 -2.26 -2.18 -1.63
N PHE A 110 -1.81 -0.99 -1.98
CA PHE A 110 -2.57 0.25 -1.78
C PHE A 110 -3.36 0.66 -3.00
N GLU A 111 -3.61 -0.25 -3.92
CA GLU A 111 -4.32 0.05 -5.16
C GLU A 111 -5.71 0.61 -4.91
N ARG A 112 -6.40 0.11 -3.88
CA ARG A 112 -7.75 0.55 -3.53
C ARG A 112 -7.78 1.64 -2.47
N SER A 113 -6.64 2.13 -2.06
CA SER A 113 -6.57 3.14 -1.01
C SER A 113 -6.99 4.50 -1.54
N THR A 114 -7.38 5.36 -0.63
CA THR A 114 -7.76 6.74 -0.96
C THR A 114 -7.20 7.70 0.06
N LEU A 115 -6.89 8.89 -0.42
CA LEU A 115 -6.59 10.04 0.42
C LEU A 115 -7.86 10.87 0.52
N PRO A 116 -8.12 11.55 1.64
CA PRO A 116 -9.34 12.33 1.80
C PRO A 116 -9.59 13.35 0.69
N ASN A 117 -8.56 14.07 0.26
CA ASN A 117 -8.69 15.05 -0.80
C ASN A 117 -8.98 14.40 -2.14
N GLN A 118 -8.32 13.30 -2.44
CA GLN A 118 -8.54 12.55 -3.66
C GLN A 118 -9.97 12.01 -3.72
N ARG A 119 -10.45 11.48 -2.61
CA ARG A 119 -11.82 10.97 -2.53
C ARG A 119 -12.85 12.06 -2.79
N ARG A 120 -12.63 13.24 -2.24
CA ARG A 120 -13.53 14.38 -2.46
C ARG A 120 -13.57 14.75 -3.93
N MET A 121 -12.43 14.78 -4.59
CA MET A 121 -12.36 15.07 -6.01
C MET A 121 -13.12 14.04 -6.84
N LEU A 122 -12.93 12.77 -6.52
CA LEU A 122 -13.61 11.68 -7.24
C LEU A 122 -15.12 11.72 -7.07
N LEU A 123 -15.61 12.19 -5.95
CA LEU A 123 -17.02 12.31 -5.68
C LEU A 123 -17.61 13.63 -6.20
N GLY A 124 -16.80 14.46 -6.85
CA GLY A 124 -17.24 15.74 -7.31
C GLY A 124 -17.47 16.75 -6.18
N ILE A 125 -17.05 16.40 -4.98
CA ILE A 125 -17.15 17.31 -3.85
C ILE A 125 -15.90 18.14 -3.82
N ILE A 126 -15.94 19.27 -4.47
CA ILE A 126 -14.82 20.19 -4.40
C ILE A 126 -14.90 20.85 -3.05
N SER A 127 -13.92 20.57 -2.23
CA SER A 127 -13.88 21.19 -0.92
C SER A 127 -13.30 22.58 -1.03
N PHE A 128 -14.13 23.55 -0.72
CA PHE A 128 -13.68 24.93 -0.55
C PHE A 128 -13.40 25.24 0.90
N THR A 129 -13.57 24.27 1.76
CA THR A 129 -13.21 24.43 3.16
C THR A 129 -11.72 24.25 3.30
N PRO A 130 -11.08 25.13 4.01
CA PRO A 130 -9.65 25.01 4.27
C PRO A 130 -9.30 23.76 5.05
#